data_f336ff1d66a87621725f57cd2e9a12ce
#
_entry.id   f336ff1d66a87621725f57cd2e9a12ce
#
_cell.length_a   1.000
_cell.length_b   1.000
_cell.length_c   1.000
_cell.angle_alpha   90.00
_cell.angle_beta   90.00
_cell.angle_gamma   90.00
#
_symmetry.space_group_name_H-M   'P 1'
#
loop_
_entity.id
_entity.type
_entity.pdbx_description
1 polymer ?
#
loop_
_entity_poly.entity_id
_entity_poly.type
_entity_poly.pdbx_seq_one_letter_code
_entity_poly.pdbx_strand_id
1 'polypeptide(L)'
;MKKYICIIMLLGLTLIGCDNKSESTPKSQQDKKEIIVGLPPSMHNIMMEKVVKPALEQKGYKVKLVNFSSLRDSNTALVEGSIDLNAAQHQAYLDVYNKETKSDLVSLVHIPSISAALFSQLHHSIDEIANDQTIVIPNDPSNKSRSLLFLQSLNWITLKSDSKSGTLDLNDIAENRYNLKFKSILSELIPRTLGEVDYAIMPGGVAWLSKVPAEDVLV
;
A
#
# COMPACT_ATOMS: atom_id res chain seq x y z
N MET A 1 10.41 -75.64 49.19
CA MET A 1 11.00 -76.65 48.29
C MET A 1 11.17 -76.01 46.93
N LYS A 2 12.31 -76.26 46.32
CA LYS A 2 12.81 -75.84 44.98
C LYS A 2 13.26 -74.39 44.77
N LYS A 3 14.58 -74.33 44.87
CA LYS A 3 15.48 -73.25 44.43
C LYS A 3 15.50 -73.18 42.89
N TYR A 4 15.45 -71.98 42.30
CA TYR A 4 16.00 -71.76 40.97
C TYR A 4 16.90 -70.57 41.02
N ILE A 5 18.15 -70.80 40.75
CA ILE A 5 19.25 -69.89 40.53
C ILE A 5 19.10 -69.37 39.12
N CYS A 6 18.97 -68.04 38.91
CA CYS A 6 19.13 -67.39 37.60
C CYS A 6 20.41 -66.57 37.61
N ILE A 7 21.32 -66.99 36.76
CA ILE A 7 22.59 -66.37 36.43
C ILE A 7 22.33 -65.05 35.73
N ILE A 8 22.82 -63.97 36.30
CA ILE A 8 22.81 -62.61 35.63
C ILE A 8 24.09 -62.51 34.83
N MET A 9 23.96 -62.55 33.51
CA MET A 9 25.03 -62.27 32.53
C MET A 9 25.14 -60.79 32.33
N LEU A 10 26.22 -60.19 32.88
CA LEU A 10 26.54 -58.74 32.69
C LEU A 10 27.08 -58.56 31.27
N LEU A 11 26.28 -57.97 30.39
CA LEU A 11 26.74 -57.55 29.08
C LEU A 11 27.06 -56.08 29.16
N GLY A 12 28.36 -55.73 29.14
CA GLY A 12 28.81 -54.36 29.09
C GLY A 12 28.52 -53.73 27.70
N LEU A 13 27.60 -52.75 27.64
CA LEU A 13 27.44 -51.87 26.48
C LEU A 13 28.34 -50.68 26.68
N THR A 14 29.42 -50.60 25.90
CA THR A 14 30.19 -49.38 25.67
C THR A 14 29.38 -48.43 24.80
N LEU A 15 28.85 -47.35 25.39
CA LEU A 15 28.28 -46.24 24.69
C LEU A 15 29.40 -45.43 24.01
N ILE A 16 29.61 -45.64 22.71
CA ILE A 16 30.38 -44.75 21.88
C ILE A 16 29.45 -43.56 21.59
N GLY A 17 29.64 -42.45 22.30
CA GLY A 17 29.01 -41.19 22.02
C GLY A 17 29.56 -40.62 20.72
N CYS A 18 28.82 -40.75 19.64
CA CYS A 18 29.03 -39.90 18.45
C CYS A 18 28.50 -38.49 18.77
N ASP A 19 29.43 -37.60 19.08
CA ASP A 19 29.18 -36.17 19.17
C ASP A 19 28.94 -35.64 17.73
N ASN A 20 27.70 -35.80 17.26
CA ASN A 20 27.27 -35.22 15.98
C ASN A 20 26.95 -33.78 16.24
N LYS A 21 27.99 -32.93 16.30
CA LYS A 21 27.82 -31.50 16.04
C LYS A 21 27.24 -31.36 14.64
N SER A 22 25.92 -31.30 14.56
CA SER A 22 25.23 -30.75 13.42
C SER A 22 25.65 -29.29 13.31
N GLU A 23 26.74 -29.04 12.60
CA GLU A 23 26.93 -27.72 11.98
C GLU A 23 25.67 -27.48 11.15
N SER A 24 24.81 -26.62 11.64
CA SER A 24 23.74 -26.02 10.86
C SER A 24 24.42 -25.19 9.78
N THR A 25 24.77 -25.82 8.68
CA THR A 25 25.08 -25.14 7.42
C THR A 25 23.91 -24.18 7.19
N PRO A 26 24.13 -22.87 7.03
CA PRO A 26 23.06 -21.98 6.65
C PRO A 26 22.46 -22.59 5.37
N LYS A 27 21.16 -22.89 5.40
CA LYS A 27 20.44 -23.24 4.17
C LYS A 27 20.78 -22.15 3.20
N SER A 28 21.57 -22.49 2.16
CA SER A 28 21.76 -21.61 1.02
C SER A 28 20.35 -21.16 0.62
N GLN A 29 20.08 -19.88 0.68
CA GLN A 29 18.90 -19.29 0.06
C GLN A 29 18.98 -19.74 -1.39
N GLN A 30 18.23 -20.79 -1.70
CA GLN A 30 18.08 -21.28 -3.05
C GLN A 30 17.48 -20.13 -3.81
N ASP A 31 18.23 -19.50 -4.73
CA ASP A 31 17.79 -18.32 -5.46
C ASP A 31 16.37 -18.58 -5.99
N LYS A 32 15.40 -17.85 -5.43
CA LYS A 32 14.00 -17.99 -5.80
C LYS A 32 13.87 -17.58 -7.27
N LYS A 33 13.74 -18.55 -8.17
CA LYS A 33 13.62 -18.30 -9.61
C LYS A 33 12.25 -17.81 -10.05
N GLU A 34 11.24 -17.87 -9.18
CA GLU A 34 9.90 -17.36 -9.44
C GLU A 34 9.63 -16.12 -8.58
N ILE A 35 9.20 -15.04 -9.22
CA ILE A 35 8.83 -13.77 -8.59
C ILE A 35 7.34 -13.56 -8.82
N ILE A 36 6.57 -13.39 -7.76
CA ILE A 36 5.13 -13.11 -7.81
C ILE A 36 4.92 -11.63 -7.51
N VAL A 37 4.37 -10.91 -8.49
CA VAL A 37 4.14 -9.47 -8.43
C VAL A 37 2.65 -9.19 -8.24
N GLY A 38 2.29 -8.49 -7.19
CA GLY A 38 0.95 -7.97 -6.97
C GLY A 38 0.69 -6.73 -7.83
N LEU A 39 -0.44 -6.72 -8.52
CA LEU A 39 -0.91 -5.62 -9.36
C LEU A 39 -2.21 -5.06 -8.77
N PRO A 40 -2.17 -4.19 -7.75
CA PRO A 40 -3.33 -3.41 -7.36
C PRO A 40 -3.66 -2.38 -8.43
N PRO A 41 -4.83 -1.71 -8.41
CA PRO A 41 -5.16 -0.66 -9.37
C PRO A 41 -4.07 0.43 -9.36
N SER A 42 -3.26 0.47 -10.41
CA SER A 42 -2.11 1.39 -10.52
C SER A 42 -1.71 1.62 -11.98
N MET A 43 -1.36 2.86 -12.31
CA MET A 43 -0.75 3.20 -13.59
C MET A 43 0.58 2.45 -13.84
N HIS A 44 1.27 2.03 -12.76
CA HIS A 44 2.53 1.30 -12.85
C HIS A 44 2.38 -0.15 -13.35
N ASN A 45 1.15 -0.69 -13.40
CA ASN A 45 0.90 -2.05 -13.89
C ASN A 45 1.39 -2.25 -15.32
N ILE A 46 1.22 -1.23 -16.18
CA ILE A 46 1.71 -1.25 -17.58
C ILE A 46 3.24 -1.39 -17.60
N MET A 47 3.94 -0.65 -16.73
CA MET A 47 5.40 -0.74 -16.60
C MET A 47 5.80 -2.14 -16.12
N MET A 48 5.10 -2.69 -15.12
CA MET A 48 5.37 -4.05 -14.62
C MET A 48 5.19 -5.09 -15.70
N GLU A 49 4.13 -5.02 -16.50
CA GLU A 49 3.82 -5.97 -17.57
C GLU A 49 4.75 -5.83 -18.78
N LYS A 50 5.00 -4.60 -19.23
CA LYS A 50 5.68 -4.35 -20.52
C LYS A 50 7.19 -4.18 -20.40
N VAL A 51 7.71 -3.85 -19.22
CA VAL A 51 9.11 -3.54 -19.02
C VAL A 51 9.75 -4.45 -17.97
N VAL A 52 9.24 -4.44 -16.74
CA VAL A 52 9.90 -5.13 -15.62
C VAL A 52 9.82 -6.64 -15.78
N LYS A 53 8.66 -7.19 -16.09
CA LYS A 53 8.48 -8.65 -16.30
C LYS A 53 9.40 -9.16 -17.40
N PRO A 54 9.42 -8.64 -18.63
CA PRO A 54 10.34 -9.12 -19.68
C PRO A 54 11.82 -9.00 -19.29
N ALA A 55 12.20 -7.92 -18.61
CA ALA A 55 13.58 -7.73 -18.18
C ALA A 55 14.03 -8.76 -17.14
N LEU A 56 13.15 -9.15 -16.22
CA LEU A 56 13.41 -10.19 -15.23
C LEU A 56 13.45 -11.58 -15.89
N GLU A 57 12.55 -11.86 -16.84
CA GLU A 57 12.51 -13.12 -17.57
C GLU A 57 13.77 -13.32 -18.41
N GLN A 58 14.31 -12.27 -19.04
CA GLN A 58 15.62 -12.32 -19.71
C GLN A 58 16.79 -12.67 -18.77
N LYS A 59 16.66 -12.36 -17.48
CA LYS A 59 17.62 -12.73 -16.43
C LYS A 59 17.39 -14.14 -15.86
N GLY A 60 16.43 -14.89 -16.40
CA GLY A 60 16.14 -16.27 -16.02
C GLY A 60 15.14 -16.42 -14.86
N TYR A 61 14.49 -15.34 -14.45
CA TYR A 61 13.37 -15.42 -13.49
C TYR A 61 12.08 -15.80 -14.20
N LYS A 62 11.21 -16.53 -13.50
CA LYS A 62 9.81 -16.71 -13.89
C LYS A 62 8.98 -15.66 -13.18
N VAL A 63 8.24 -14.80 -13.91
CA VAL A 63 7.46 -13.72 -13.31
C VAL A 63 5.97 -14.01 -13.44
N LYS A 64 5.28 -14.11 -12.30
CA LYS A 64 3.83 -14.26 -12.20
C LYS A 64 3.22 -12.93 -11.77
N LEU A 65 2.22 -12.45 -12.51
CA LEU A 65 1.45 -11.25 -12.17
C LEU A 65 0.10 -11.66 -11.57
N VAL A 66 -0.29 -11.05 -10.45
CA VAL A 66 -1.52 -11.33 -9.71
C VAL A 66 -2.27 -10.02 -9.48
N ASN A 67 -3.48 -9.91 -10.01
CA ASN A 67 -4.32 -8.73 -9.85
C ASN A 67 -5.00 -8.71 -8.48
N PHE A 68 -5.12 -7.51 -7.90
CA PHE A 68 -5.82 -7.23 -6.65
C PHE A 68 -6.88 -6.15 -6.85
N SER A 69 -7.93 -6.19 -6.05
CA SER A 69 -9.01 -5.19 -6.07
C SER A 69 -8.61 -3.87 -5.41
N SER A 70 -7.68 -3.91 -4.48
CA SER A 70 -7.20 -2.73 -3.77
C SER A 70 -5.69 -2.82 -3.45
N LEU A 71 -5.10 -1.66 -3.16
CA LEU A 71 -3.72 -1.59 -2.69
C LEU A 71 -3.58 -2.26 -1.31
N ARG A 72 -4.58 -2.12 -0.44
CA ARG A 72 -4.56 -2.72 0.90
C ARG A 72 -4.50 -4.26 0.81
N ASP A 73 -5.31 -4.87 -0.07
CA ASP A 73 -5.31 -6.33 -0.26
C ASP A 73 -3.96 -6.82 -0.79
N SER A 74 -3.35 -6.07 -1.71
CA SER A 74 -2.01 -6.37 -2.23
C SER A 74 -0.93 -6.29 -1.13
N ASN A 75 -1.01 -5.31 -0.23
CA ASN A 75 -0.08 -5.22 0.91
C ASN A 75 -0.30 -6.36 1.89
N THR A 76 -1.54 -6.76 2.16
CA THR A 76 -1.85 -7.91 3.01
C THR A 76 -1.26 -9.19 2.44
N ALA A 77 -1.44 -9.43 1.13
CA ALA A 77 -0.84 -10.57 0.45
C ALA A 77 0.70 -10.57 0.50
N LEU A 78 1.31 -9.37 0.51
CA LEU A 78 2.76 -9.21 0.65
C LEU A 78 3.23 -9.57 2.07
N VAL A 79 2.51 -9.11 3.11
CA VAL A 79 2.79 -9.48 4.52
C VAL A 79 2.63 -10.98 4.75
N GLU A 80 1.65 -11.61 4.12
CA GLU A 80 1.39 -13.04 4.19
C GLU A 80 2.37 -13.89 3.35
N GLY A 81 3.23 -13.26 2.55
CA GLY A 81 4.17 -13.94 1.67
C GLY A 81 3.53 -14.61 0.44
N SER A 82 2.29 -14.26 0.11
CA SER A 82 1.58 -14.77 -1.07
C SER A 82 2.06 -14.11 -2.37
N ILE A 83 2.66 -12.94 -2.28
CA ILE A 83 3.38 -12.23 -3.34
C ILE A 83 4.73 -11.74 -2.83
N ASP A 84 5.65 -11.40 -3.72
CA ASP A 84 7.01 -10.97 -3.39
C ASP A 84 7.18 -9.45 -3.41
N LEU A 85 6.43 -8.76 -4.26
CA LEU A 85 6.46 -7.29 -4.38
C LEU A 85 5.17 -6.76 -5.01
N ASN A 86 4.92 -5.46 -4.81
CA ASN A 86 3.96 -4.68 -5.59
C ASN A 86 4.56 -3.32 -5.98
N ALA A 87 3.88 -2.58 -6.85
CA ALA A 87 4.34 -1.27 -7.33
C ALA A 87 3.16 -0.32 -7.50
N ALA A 88 2.72 0.33 -6.40
CA ALA A 88 1.54 1.17 -6.46
C ALA A 88 1.44 2.26 -5.38
N GLN A 89 2.29 2.24 -4.35
CA GLN A 89 2.11 3.10 -3.19
C GLN A 89 3.24 4.11 -3.04
N HIS A 90 2.92 5.24 -2.44
CA HIS A 90 3.91 6.22 -1.97
C HIS A 90 4.34 5.93 -0.52
N GLN A 91 5.48 6.47 -0.11
CA GLN A 91 6.08 6.18 1.20
C GLN A 91 5.12 6.45 2.36
N ALA A 92 4.41 7.58 2.37
CA ALA A 92 3.48 7.90 3.45
C ALA A 92 2.33 6.88 3.59
N TYR A 93 1.88 6.25 2.49
CA TYR A 93 0.91 5.16 2.57
C TYR A 93 1.53 3.91 3.19
N LEU A 94 2.74 3.56 2.79
CA LEU A 94 3.49 2.42 3.35
C LEU A 94 3.70 2.57 4.86
N ASP A 95 4.12 3.76 5.31
CA ASP A 95 4.36 4.06 6.72
C ASP A 95 3.08 3.93 7.57
N VAL A 96 1.95 4.45 7.06
CA VAL A 96 0.65 4.32 7.72
C VAL A 96 0.21 2.86 7.76
N TYR A 97 0.31 2.13 6.64
CA TYR A 97 -0.03 0.72 6.58
C TYR A 97 0.77 -0.11 7.58
N ASN A 98 2.10 0.04 7.60
CA ASN A 98 2.97 -0.68 8.53
C ASN A 98 2.61 -0.37 9.99
N LYS A 99 2.35 0.88 10.31
CA LYS A 99 1.94 1.29 11.66
C LYS A 99 0.61 0.67 12.09
N GLU A 100 -0.40 0.68 11.21
CA GLU A 100 -1.73 0.15 11.49
C GLU A 100 -1.73 -1.37 11.64
N THR A 101 -1.00 -2.06 10.78
CA THR A 101 -0.97 -3.53 10.71
C THR A 101 0.17 -4.16 11.51
N LYS A 102 1.08 -3.33 12.07
CA LYS A 102 2.31 -3.76 12.74
C LYS A 102 3.18 -4.64 11.83
N SER A 103 3.22 -4.30 10.54
CA SER A 103 4.05 -4.96 9.54
C SER A 103 5.34 -4.16 9.30
N ASP A 104 6.27 -4.75 8.55
CA ASP A 104 7.61 -4.25 8.29
C ASP A 104 7.94 -4.20 6.78
N LEU A 105 6.93 -3.96 5.96
CA LEU A 105 7.12 -3.80 4.51
C LEU A 105 8.10 -2.66 4.22
N VAL A 106 8.98 -2.85 3.24
CA VAL A 106 10.02 -1.88 2.88
C VAL A 106 9.89 -1.43 1.43
N SER A 107 10.29 -0.18 1.16
CA SER A 107 10.43 0.34 -0.20
C SER A 107 11.72 -0.19 -0.81
N LEU A 108 11.65 -0.80 -2.00
CA LEU A 108 12.81 -1.28 -2.75
C LEU A 108 13.39 -0.18 -3.64
N VAL A 109 12.53 0.59 -4.29
CA VAL A 109 12.93 1.63 -5.25
C VAL A 109 11.81 2.66 -5.40
N HIS A 110 12.19 3.92 -5.63
CA HIS A 110 11.23 4.98 -5.97
C HIS A 110 10.97 4.99 -7.47
N ILE A 111 9.67 5.02 -7.82
CA ILE A 111 9.20 5.10 -9.21
C ILE A 111 8.49 6.44 -9.37
N PRO A 112 8.78 7.24 -10.41
CA PRO A 112 8.04 8.47 -10.69
C PRO A 112 6.53 8.22 -10.80
N SER A 113 5.73 9.14 -10.25
CA SER A 113 4.27 9.05 -10.25
C SER A 113 3.64 10.41 -10.48
N ILE A 114 2.35 10.43 -10.84
CA ILE A 114 1.56 11.66 -10.98
C ILE A 114 1.10 12.07 -9.57
N SER A 115 1.22 13.37 -9.27
CA SER A 115 0.73 13.95 -8.01
C SER A 115 -0.79 13.83 -7.87
N ALA A 116 -1.30 13.97 -6.65
CA ALA A 116 -2.72 14.23 -6.43
C ALA A 116 -3.07 15.64 -6.93
N ALA A 117 -4.31 15.83 -7.39
CA ALA A 117 -4.80 17.08 -7.91
C ALA A 117 -6.26 17.32 -7.48
N LEU A 118 -6.71 18.57 -7.66
CA LEU A 118 -8.11 18.98 -7.52
C LEU A 118 -8.78 18.91 -8.89
N PHE A 119 -9.94 18.30 -8.92
CA PHE A 119 -10.74 18.09 -10.13
C PHE A 119 -12.14 18.66 -9.95
N SER A 120 -12.72 19.13 -11.05
CA SER A 120 -14.14 19.48 -11.13
C SER A 120 -14.65 19.32 -12.57
N GLN A 121 -15.91 18.89 -12.71
CA GLN A 121 -16.67 18.96 -13.96
C GLN A 121 -17.72 20.09 -13.92
N LEU A 122 -17.96 20.67 -12.74
CA LEU A 122 -18.97 21.71 -12.54
C LEU A 122 -18.34 23.12 -12.49
N HIS A 123 -17.05 23.21 -12.18
CA HIS A 123 -16.31 24.46 -12.02
C HIS A 123 -15.04 24.45 -12.87
N HIS A 124 -14.62 25.60 -13.36
CA HIS A 124 -13.48 25.76 -14.25
C HIS A 124 -12.30 26.52 -13.59
N SER A 125 -12.47 27.00 -12.37
CA SER A 125 -11.45 27.69 -11.58
C SER A 125 -11.59 27.40 -10.10
N ILE A 126 -10.47 27.41 -9.38
CA ILE A 126 -10.44 27.36 -7.90
C ILE A 126 -11.09 28.59 -7.26
N ASP A 127 -11.20 29.72 -8.01
CA ASP A 127 -11.83 30.94 -7.54
C ASP A 127 -13.38 30.88 -7.53
N GLU A 128 -13.96 29.81 -8.11
CA GLU A 128 -15.41 29.56 -8.07
C GLU A 128 -15.86 28.89 -6.78
N ILE A 129 -14.95 28.75 -5.79
CA ILE A 129 -15.28 28.23 -4.48
C ILE A 129 -16.35 29.06 -3.78
N ALA A 130 -17.38 28.41 -3.26
CA ALA A 130 -18.51 29.04 -2.59
C ALA A 130 -18.95 28.24 -1.35
N ASN A 131 -19.82 28.86 -0.55
CA ASN A 131 -20.35 28.23 0.64
C ASN A 131 -21.18 26.96 0.31
N ASP A 132 -21.11 25.99 1.22
CA ASP A 132 -21.88 24.73 1.20
C ASP A 132 -21.55 23.77 0.05
N GLN A 133 -20.54 24.06 -0.75
CA GLN A 133 -20.09 23.16 -1.80
C GLN A 133 -19.55 21.83 -1.25
N THR A 134 -19.69 20.77 -2.04
CA THR A 134 -19.30 19.42 -1.66
C THR A 134 -17.93 19.08 -2.25
N ILE A 135 -17.05 18.58 -1.40
CA ILE A 135 -15.74 18.05 -1.79
C ILE A 135 -15.65 16.56 -1.46
N VAL A 136 -15.25 15.76 -2.47
CA VAL A 136 -14.92 14.34 -2.26
C VAL A 136 -13.41 14.18 -2.10
N ILE A 137 -13.01 13.40 -1.09
CA ILE A 137 -11.61 13.09 -0.79
C ILE A 137 -11.42 11.59 -0.53
N PRO A 138 -10.20 11.03 -0.65
CA PRO A 138 -9.89 9.67 -0.27
C PRO A 138 -10.25 9.35 1.19
N ASN A 139 -10.66 8.12 1.46
CA ASN A 139 -10.95 7.66 2.82
C ASN A 139 -9.77 6.98 3.51
N ASP A 140 -8.71 6.59 2.78
CA ASP A 140 -7.51 6.09 3.42
C ASP A 140 -6.78 7.20 4.17
N PRO A 141 -6.21 6.92 5.36
CA PRO A 141 -5.66 7.95 6.24
C PRO A 141 -4.57 8.79 5.57
N SER A 142 -3.72 8.17 4.76
CA SER A 142 -2.59 8.85 4.14
C SER A 142 -3.02 9.85 3.05
N ASN A 143 -3.88 9.44 2.10
CA ASN A 143 -4.36 10.35 1.07
C ASN A 143 -5.38 11.36 1.59
N LYS A 144 -6.20 10.99 2.60
CA LYS A 144 -7.05 11.94 3.32
C LYS A 144 -6.21 13.07 3.94
N SER A 145 -5.17 12.71 4.67
CA SER A 145 -4.22 13.67 5.26
C SER A 145 -3.63 14.61 4.21
N ARG A 146 -3.19 14.07 3.08
CA ARG A 146 -2.66 14.86 1.96
C ARG A 146 -3.70 15.79 1.35
N SER A 147 -4.94 15.32 1.20
CA SER A 147 -6.05 16.14 0.70
C SER A 147 -6.34 17.32 1.62
N LEU A 148 -6.33 17.12 2.94
CA LEU A 148 -6.53 18.21 3.90
C LEU A 148 -5.39 19.24 3.88
N LEU A 149 -4.13 18.79 3.78
CA LEU A 149 -2.98 19.67 3.61
C LEU A 149 -3.08 20.47 2.29
N PHE A 150 -3.56 19.83 1.23
CA PHE A 150 -3.76 20.48 -0.06
C PHE A 150 -4.84 21.58 0.03
N LEU A 151 -5.99 21.30 0.64
CA LEU A 151 -7.04 22.28 0.86
C LEU A 151 -6.59 23.44 1.76
N GLN A 152 -5.75 23.16 2.76
CA GLN A 152 -5.13 24.21 3.56
C GLN A 152 -4.21 25.10 2.70
N SER A 153 -3.44 24.54 1.77
CA SER A 153 -2.58 25.32 0.87
C SER A 153 -3.37 26.25 -0.07
N LEU A 154 -4.61 25.88 -0.38
CA LEU A 154 -5.56 26.73 -1.11
C LEU A 154 -6.25 27.77 -0.21
N ASN A 155 -5.98 27.78 1.09
CA ASN A 155 -6.68 28.60 2.08
C ASN A 155 -8.20 28.34 2.18
N TRP A 156 -8.67 27.17 1.77
CA TRP A 156 -10.07 26.79 1.89
C TRP A 156 -10.44 26.28 3.29
N ILE A 157 -9.47 25.70 3.99
CA ILE A 157 -9.58 25.30 5.39
C ILE A 157 -8.33 25.73 6.18
N THR A 158 -8.43 25.70 7.50
CA THR A 158 -7.29 25.79 8.42
C THR A 158 -7.28 24.56 9.29
N LEU A 159 -6.13 23.91 9.43
CA LEU A 159 -5.93 22.75 10.30
C LEU A 159 -5.48 23.19 11.70
N LYS A 160 -5.78 22.37 12.72
CA LYS A 160 -5.32 22.58 14.09
C LYS A 160 -3.80 22.53 14.17
N SER A 161 -3.20 23.37 15.01
CA SER A 161 -1.74 23.53 15.11
C SER A 161 -1.02 22.29 15.69
N ASP A 162 -1.73 21.46 16.44
CA ASP A 162 -1.21 20.23 17.08
C ASP A 162 -1.44 18.97 16.25
N SER A 163 -2.07 19.10 15.09
CA SER A 163 -2.35 17.97 14.18
C SER A 163 -1.08 17.40 13.58
N LYS A 164 -1.00 16.07 13.50
CA LYS A 164 0.18 15.35 12.98
C LYS A 164 -0.01 15.06 11.49
N SER A 165 0.90 15.57 10.67
CA SER A 165 0.96 15.22 9.26
C SER A 165 1.04 13.70 9.06
N GLY A 166 0.37 13.21 8.02
CA GLY A 166 0.32 11.78 7.65
C GLY A 166 -0.89 11.02 8.19
N THR A 167 -1.57 11.55 9.22
CA THR A 167 -2.77 10.92 9.82
C THR A 167 -3.89 11.92 10.12
N LEU A 168 -3.92 13.06 9.41
CA LEU A 168 -4.98 14.06 9.56
C LEU A 168 -6.35 13.50 9.18
N ASP A 169 -7.38 13.92 9.94
CA ASP A 169 -8.77 13.59 9.69
C ASP A 169 -9.63 14.87 9.66
N LEU A 170 -10.89 14.76 9.28
CA LEU A 170 -11.82 15.89 9.22
C LEU A 170 -11.97 16.59 10.57
N ASN A 171 -11.78 15.89 11.68
CA ASN A 171 -11.79 16.45 13.03
C ASN A 171 -10.58 17.38 13.30
N ASP A 172 -9.55 17.35 12.47
CA ASP A 172 -8.38 18.23 12.57
C ASP A 172 -8.61 19.58 11.90
N ILE A 173 -9.75 19.80 11.25
CA ILE A 173 -10.12 21.08 10.68
C ILE A 173 -10.48 22.04 11.83
N ALA A 174 -9.72 23.13 11.96
CA ALA A 174 -9.98 24.21 12.90
C ALA A 174 -10.96 25.24 12.34
N GLU A 175 -10.83 25.56 11.05
CA GLU A 175 -11.70 26.50 10.33
C GLU A 175 -12.04 25.94 8.96
N ASN A 176 -13.31 25.99 8.62
CA ASN A 176 -13.85 25.64 7.30
C ASN A 176 -14.52 26.89 6.72
N ARG A 177 -13.76 27.70 5.97
CA ARG A 177 -14.15 29.06 5.55
C ARG A 177 -15.41 29.12 4.71
N TYR A 178 -15.64 28.08 3.92
CA TYR A 178 -16.76 28.01 2.98
C TYR A 178 -17.84 27.02 3.43
N ASN A 179 -17.80 26.57 4.69
CA ASN A 179 -18.73 25.54 5.20
C ASN A 179 -18.79 24.29 4.26
N LEU A 180 -17.65 23.89 3.71
CA LEU A 180 -17.55 22.79 2.76
C LEU A 180 -18.07 21.48 3.32
N LYS A 181 -18.79 20.72 2.49
CA LYS A 181 -19.34 19.41 2.84
C LYS A 181 -18.38 18.34 2.36
N PHE A 182 -17.80 17.59 3.27
CA PHE A 182 -16.83 16.54 2.93
C PHE A 182 -17.51 15.17 2.77
N LYS A 183 -17.18 14.48 1.66
CA LYS A 183 -17.47 13.06 1.47
C LYS A 183 -16.13 12.32 1.34
N SER A 184 -15.95 11.27 2.14
CA SER A 184 -14.71 10.48 2.16
C SER A 184 -15.02 9.07 1.66
N ILE A 185 -14.45 8.70 0.49
CA ILE A 185 -14.72 7.42 -0.19
C ILE A 185 -13.42 6.76 -0.69
N LEU A 186 -13.51 5.53 -1.15
CA LEU A 186 -12.37 4.86 -1.80
C LEU A 186 -11.88 5.67 -2.99
N SER A 187 -10.56 5.85 -3.10
CA SER A 187 -9.93 6.64 -4.18
C SER A 187 -10.39 6.22 -5.57
N GLU A 188 -10.52 4.94 -5.80
CA GLU A 188 -10.92 4.33 -7.08
C GLU A 188 -12.37 4.66 -7.49
N LEU A 189 -13.19 5.10 -6.54
CA LEU A 189 -14.60 5.49 -6.79
C LEU A 189 -14.77 6.98 -7.05
N ILE A 190 -13.79 7.81 -6.67
CA ILE A 190 -13.88 9.27 -6.79
C ILE A 190 -14.16 9.74 -8.22
N PRO A 191 -13.53 9.20 -9.28
CA PRO A 191 -13.79 9.63 -10.65
C PRO A 191 -15.26 9.56 -11.07
N ARG A 192 -16.01 8.63 -10.49
CA ARG A 192 -17.44 8.43 -10.82
C ARG A 192 -18.36 9.50 -10.22
N THR A 193 -17.84 10.29 -9.30
CA THR A 193 -18.63 11.33 -8.59
C THR A 193 -18.46 12.71 -9.19
N LEU A 194 -17.54 12.92 -10.14
CA LEU A 194 -17.16 14.25 -10.65
C LEU A 194 -18.33 15.07 -11.21
N GLY A 195 -19.32 14.43 -11.83
CA GLY A 195 -20.53 15.10 -12.32
C GLY A 195 -21.59 15.42 -11.25
N GLU A 196 -21.39 14.97 -10.01
CA GLU A 196 -22.38 15.09 -8.92
C GLU A 196 -21.89 15.93 -7.74
N VAL A 197 -20.61 16.36 -7.76
CA VAL A 197 -19.98 17.08 -6.67
C VAL A 197 -19.21 18.29 -7.20
N ASP A 198 -19.08 19.32 -6.36
CA ASP A 198 -18.41 20.55 -6.78
C ASP A 198 -16.92 20.32 -7.05
N TYR A 199 -16.24 19.62 -6.16
CA TYR A 199 -14.82 19.30 -6.28
C TYR A 199 -14.48 17.90 -5.80
N ALA A 200 -13.38 17.37 -6.32
CA ALA A 200 -12.81 16.12 -5.84
C ALA A 200 -11.29 16.19 -5.80
N ILE A 201 -10.67 15.61 -4.76
CA ILE A 201 -9.23 15.39 -4.71
C ILE A 201 -8.99 13.90 -4.85
N MET A 202 -8.13 13.52 -5.80
CA MET A 202 -7.73 12.12 -5.98
C MET A 202 -6.27 11.99 -6.42
N PRO A 203 -5.62 10.84 -6.18
CA PRO A 203 -4.31 10.55 -6.76
C PRO A 203 -4.35 10.61 -8.28
N GLY A 204 -3.38 11.28 -8.90
CA GLY A 204 -3.35 11.45 -10.36
C GLY A 204 -3.30 10.12 -11.14
N GLY A 205 -2.71 9.08 -10.54
CA GLY A 205 -2.75 7.73 -11.12
C GLY A 205 -4.17 7.15 -11.21
N VAL A 206 -5.05 7.46 -10.26
CA VAL A 206 -6.47 7.07 -10.28
C VAL A 206 -7.22 7.81 -11.39
N ALA A 207 -7.01 9.12 -11.48
CA ALA A 207 -7.59 9.95 -12.53
C ALA A 207 -7.17 9.44 -13.92
N TRP A 208 -5.89 9.15 -14.10
CA TRP A 208 -5.34 8.64 -15.36
C TRP A 208 -5.95 7.28 -15.75
N LEU A 209 -6.02 6.33 -14.84
CA LEU A 209 -6.63 5.01 -15.06
C LEU A 209 -8.12 5.10 -15.42
N SER A 210 -8.81 6.06 -14.83
CA SER A 210 -10.24 6.31 -15.06
C SER A 210 -10.49 7.19 -16.28
N LYS A 211 -9.43 7.62 -16.98
CA LYS A 211 -9.49 8.50 -18.17
C LYS A 211 -10.23 9.80 -17.87
N VAL A 212 -10.02 10.37 -16.68
CA VAL A 212 -10.54 11.69 -16.36
C VAL A 212 -9.92 12.70 -17.33
N PRO A 213 -10.73 13.54 -18.00
CA PRO A 213 -10.24 14.54 -18.93
C PRO A 213 -9.25 15.52 -18.28
N ALA A 214 -8.26 15.97 -19.04
CA ALA A 214 -7.25 16.89 -18.52
C ALA A 214 -7.85 18.28 -18.19
N GLU A 215 -8.90 18.68 -18.88
CA GLU A 215 -9.67 19.89 -18.64
C GLU A 215 -10.42 19.91 -17.31
N ASP A 216 -10.66 18.75 -16.70
CA ASP A 216 -11.28 18.64 -15.38
C ASP A 216 -10.28 18.91 -14.23
N VAL A 217 -8.97 19.00 -14.53
CA VAL A 217 -7.92 19.31 -13.55
C VAL A 217 -7.89 20.82 -13.31
N LEU A 218 -8.09 21.26 -12.08
CA LEU A 218 -8.02 22.67 -11.71
C LEU A 218 -6.63 23.08 -11.20
N VAL A 219 -6.01 22.22 -10.36
CA VAL A 219 -4.68 22.44 -9.78
C VAL A 219 -4.12 21.17 -9.13
#